data_cb9130721f4d12e76ea2fec21f5bc829
#
_entry.id   cb9130721f4d12e76ea2fec21f5bc829
#
_cell.length_a   1.000
_cell.length_b   1.000
_cell.length_c   1.000
_cell.angle_alpha   90.00
_cell.angle_beta   90.00
_cell.angle_gamma   90.00
#
_symmetry.space_group_name_H-M   'P 1'
#
loop_
_entity.id
_entity.type
_entity.pdbx_description
1 polymer ?
#
loop_
_entity_poly.entity_id
_entity_poly.type
_entity_poly.pdbx_seq_one_letter_code
_entity_poly.pdbx_strand_id
1 'polypeptide(L)'
;MSLKRLASLAVTTLVLCASGLSSAQSQELVVGSSATYRPFAYESPTKEIVGYDVDMIKAIAQKAGLKIKIVNTPWTGIFAALNNGDLDLVISGVTINDKRKQSYDFTTPYFEARQLIAVHSNSTAKSLKDLAGKKIGVVNGSTGDDMASREFGKTNPDIRRFESTPVVISELANNGLDAAIGDNGVIAFRAQEHKQLKTVSDPAFPKEYFGIVVKQGNKALLDKLNAGLAAVKADGSYAQIYKKWFQAEAPVLPAQ
;
A
#
# COMPACT_ATOMS: atom_id res chain seq x y z
N MET A 1 -8.75 11.92 95.19
CA MET A 1 -9.85 11.79 94.22
C MET A 1 -9.31 12.27 92.88
N SER A 2 -9.13 11.38 91.94
CA SER A 2 -8.30 11.54 90.77
C SER A 2 -9.15 11.74 89.51
N LEU A 3 -9.01 12.87 88.82
CA LEU A 3 -9.56 13.07 87.50
C LEU A 3 -8.57 12.54 86.46
N LYS A 4 -8.91 11.48 85.77
CA LYS A 4 -8.18 11.02 84.62
C LYS A 4 -8.64 11.73 83.35
N ARG A 5 -7.75 12.48 82.72
CA ARG A 5 -7.96 13.09 81.42
C ARG A 5 -7.82 12.03 80.32
N LEU A 6 -8.84 11.85 79.53
CA LEU A 6 -8.81 11.09 78.26
C LEU A 6 -8.33 12.03 77.14
N ALA A 7 -7.17 11.72 76.57
CA ALA A 7 -6.68 12.34 75.38
C ALA A 7 -7.17 11.51 74.16
N SER A 8 -8.03 12.08 73.35
CA SER A 8 -8.44 11.52 72.04
C SER A 8 -7.37 11.81 71.00
N LEU A 9 -6.74 10.76 70.53
CA LEU A 9 -5.84 10.79 69.37
C LEU A 9 -6.70 10.66 68.08
N ALA A 10 -6.86 11.74 67.34
CA ALA A 10 -7.44 11.73 65.99
C ALA A 10 -6.35 11.28 65.01
N VAL A 11 -6.43 10.06 64.52
CA VAL A 11 -5.58 9.56 63.42
C VAL A 11 -6.23 10.01 62.12
N THR A 12 -5.66 11.05 61.52
CA THR A 12 -6.07 11.52 60.16
C THR A 12 -5.40 10.62 59.13
N THR A 13 -6.15 9.67 58.56
CA THR A 13 -5.70 8.82 57.47
C THR A 13 -5.72 9.62 56.17
N LEU A 14 -4.54 10.06 55.76
CA LEU A 14 -4.33 10.70 54.45
C LEU A 14 -4.34 9.63 53.36
N VAL A 15 -5.48 9.42 52.68
CA VAL A 15 -5.59 8.56 51.52
C VAL A 15 -4.92 9.28 50.33
N LEU A 16 -3.67 8.95 50.02
CA LEU A 16 -3.05 9.34 48.76
C LEU A 16 -3.76 8.58 47.62
N CYS A 17 -4.68 9.26 46.93
CA CYS A 17 -5.12 8.84 45.60
C CYS A 17 -3.95 8.96 44.63
N ALA A 18 -3.10 7.94 44.56
CA ALA A 18 -2.17 7.74 43.45
C ALA A 18 -3.01 7.49 42.19
N SER A 19 -3.39 8.58 41.50
CA SER A 19 -3.93 8.49 40.15
C SER A 19 -2.86 7.88 39.27
N GLY A 20 -2.91 6.56 39.14
CA GLY A 20 -2.09 5.82 38.19
C GLY A 20 -2.38 6.36 36.80
N LEU A 21 -1.51 7.22 36.27
CA LEU A 21 -1.41 7.51 34.86
C LEU A 21 -1.05 6.18 34.18
N SER A 22 -2.08 5.38 33.87
CA SER A 22 -1.94 4.29 32.90
C SER A 22 -1.46 4.94 31.63
N SER A 23 -0.14 4.94 31.40
CA SER A 23 0.40 5.13 30.07
C SER A 23 -0.25 4.06 29.20
N ALA A 24 -1.31 4.41 28.49
CA ALA A 24 -1.84 3.58 27.44
C ALA A 24 -0.69 3.34 26.47
N GLN A 25 -0.02 2.20 26.63
CA GLN A 25 1.04 1.78 25.73
C GLN A 25 0.41 1.70 24.36
N SER A 26 0.74 2.67 23.49
CA SER A 26 0.17 2.71 22.15
C SER A 26 0.49 1.38 21.48
N GLN A 27 -0.56 0.59 21.22
CA GLN A 27 -0.44 -0.69 20.53
C GLN A 27 0.32 -0.46 19.21
N GLU A 28 1.29 -1.33 18.93
CA GLU A 28 2.02 -1.31 17.68
C GLU A 28 1.12 -1.86 16.57
N LEU A 29 0.84 -1.03 15.56
CA LEU A 29 -0.01 -1.41 14.43
C LEU A 29 0.77 -2.26 13.43
N VAL A 30 0.16 -3.34 12.96
CA VAL A 30 0.71 -4.24 11.96
C VAL A 30 0.34 -3.75 10.56
N VAL A 31 1.35 -3.39 9.78
CA VAL A 31 1.22 -2.87 8.42
C VAL A 31 1.56 -3.95 7.41
N GLY A 32 0.57 -4.36 6.60
CA GLY A 32 0.80 -5.30 5.50
C GLY A 32 1.34 -4.60 4.25
N SER A 33 2.38 -5.18 3.64
CA SER A 33 2.92 -4.74 2.35
C SER A 33 3.49 -5.93 1.60
N SER A 34 3.26 -6.02 0.29
CA SER A 34 3.82 -7.08 -0.55
C SER A 34 5.25 -6.73 -0.97
N ALA A 35 6.23 -7.41 -0.38
CA ALA A 35 7.65 -7.13 -0.61
C ALA A 35 8.18 -7.65 -1.96
N THR A 36 7.32 -7.79 -2.97
CA THR A 36 7.65 -8.13 -4.36
C THR A 36 7.33 -7.00 -5.34
N TYR A 37 6.96 -5.81 -4.82
CA TYR A 37 6.38 -4.70 -5.59
C TYR A 37 7.33 -3.52 -5.73
N ARG A 38 8.57 -3.76 -6.19
CA ARG A 38 9.59 -2.72 -6.39
C ARG A 38 9.17 -1.70 -7.46
N PRO A 39 9.34 -0.37 -7.26
CA PRO A 39 10.10 0.28 -6.18
C PRO A 39 9.28 0.60 -4.92
N PHE A 40 7.98 0.21 -4.83
CA PHE A 40 7.10 0.57 -3.73
C PHE A 40 7.42 -0.21 -2.44
N ALA A 41 7.52 -1.54 -2.51
CA ALA A 41 7.94 -2.39 -1.40
C ALA A 41 8.71 -3.61 -1.91
N TYR A 42 9.89 -3.86 -1.35
CA TYR A 42 10.69 -5.04 -1.68
C TYR A 42 11.67 -5.37 -0.56
N GLU A 43 12.12 -6.62 -0.55
CA GLU A 43 13.13 -7.08 0.40
C GLU A 43 14.52 -6.65 -0.08
N SER A 44 15.25 -5.95 0.79
CA SER A 44 16.64 -5.55 0.55
C SER A 44 17.60 -6.75 0.71
N PRO A 45 18.87 -6.63 0.31
CA PRO A 45 19.87 -7.66 0.59
C PRO A 45 20.04 -7.98 2.08
N THR A 46 19.73 -7.02 2.97
CA THR A 46 19.76 -7.18 4.43
C THR A 46 18.47 -7.74 5.01
N LYS A 47 17.55 -8.22 4.18
CA LYS A 47 16.24 -8.79 4.57
C LYS A 47 15.26 -7.79 5.17
N GLU A 48 15.50 -6.51 5.00
CA GLU A 48 14.58 -5.45 5.42
C GLU A 48 13.60 -5.13 4.29
N ILE A 49 12.35 -4.84 4.65
CA ILE A 49 11.37 -4.32 3.70
C ILE A 49 11.64 -2.83 3.51
N VAL A 50 11.91 -2.44 2.28
CA VAL A 50 12.22 -1.07 1.87
C VAL A 50 11.41 -0.68 0.63
N GLY A 51 11.28 0.61 0.37
CA GLY A 51 10.57 1.09 -0.82
C GLY A 51 9.84 2.41 -0.56
N TYR A 52 9.21 2.92 -1.60
CA TYR A 52 8.43 4.15 -1.52
C TYR A 52 7.29 4.06 -0.50
N ASP A 53 6.50 2.99 -0.54
CA ASP A 53 5.39 2.75 0.40
C ASP A 53 5.89 2.66 1.84
N VAL A 54 7.07 2.03 2.03
CA VAL A 54 7.70 1.88 3.35
C VAL A 54 8.13 3.23 3.90
N ASP A 55 8.78 4.06 3.09
CA ASP A 55 9.19 5.40 3.52
C ASP A 55 7.97 6.29 3.79
N MET A 56 6.93 6.19 2.95
CA MET A 56 5.68 6.94 3.13
C MET A 56 4.98 6.56 4.44
N ILE A 57 4.77 5.27 4.71
CA ILE A 57 4.06 4.87 5.93
C ILE A 57 4.86 5.18 7.19
N LYS A 58 6.19 5.08 7.16
CA LYS A 58 7.05 5.50 8.28
C LYS A 58 6.91 7.00 8.56
N ALA A 59 6.95 7.85 7.52
CA ALA A 59 6.77 9.29 7.66
C ALA A 59 5.37 9.65 8.19
N ILE A 60 4.33 9.03 7.64
CA ILE A 60 2.93 9.21 8.07
C ILE A 60 2.75 8.79 9.53
N ALA A 61 3.26 7.62 9.91
CA ALA A 61 3.16 7.11 11.27
C ALA A 61 3.88 8.02 12.27
N GLN A 62 5.06 8.53 11.93
CA GLN A 62 5.79 9.49 12.75
C GLN A 62 4.96 10.77 12.98
N LYS A 63 4.35 11.34 11.93
CA LYS A 63 3.50 12.54 12.05
C LYS A 63 2.22 12.28 12.83
N ALA A 64 1.66 11.08 12.71
CA ALA A 64 0.43 10.68 13.40
C ALA A 64 0.66 10.17 14.84
N GLY A 65 1.91 10.07 15.31
CA GLY A 65 2.25 9.51 16.62
C GLY A 65 1.90 8.02 16.76
N LEU A 66 1.97 7.27 15.64
CA LEU A 66 1.65 5.83 15.57
C LEU A 66 2.93 5.01 15.66
N LYS A 67 2.89 3.90 16.41
CA LYS A 67 3.92 2.85 16.36
C LYS A 67 3.50 1.81 15.34
N ILE A 68 4.38 1.42 14.44
CA ILE A 68 4.08 0.49 13.35
C ILE A 68 5.15 -0.59 13.23
N LYS A 69 4.71 -1.79 12.83
CA LYS A 69 5.54 -2.90 12.39
C LYS A 69 5.13 -3.28 10.97
N ILE A 70 6.05 -3.22 10.01
CA ILE A 70 5.78 -3.58 8.62
C ILE A 70 6.09 -5.06 8.45
N VAL A 71 5.15 -5.80 7.85
CA VAL A 71 5.28 -7.23 7.58
C VAL A 71 5.07 -7.53 6.10
N ASN A 72 5.88 -8.45 5.56
CA ASN A 72 5.67 -8.94 4.20
C ASN A 72 4.41 -9.80 4.17
N THR A 73 3.43 -9.36 3.39
CA THR A 73 2.18 -10.10 3.20
C THR A 73 1.93 -10.25 1.70
N PRO A 74 1.90 -11.49 1.16
CA PRO A 74 1.64 -11.71 -0.26
C PRO A 74 0.33 -11.06 -0.71
N TRP A 75 0.35 -10.46 -1.91
CA TRP A 75 -0.83 -9.75 -2.47
C TRP A 75 -2.10 -10.59 -2.45
N THR A 76 -2.01 -11.88 -2.80
CA THR A 76 -3.15 -12.80 -2.86
C THR A 76 -3.85 -13.04 -1.53
N GLY A 77 -3.19 -12.76 -0.41
CA GLY A 77 -3.74 -12.93 0.95
C GLY A 77 -3.92 -11.64 1.73
N ILE A 78 -3.44 -10.49 1.22
CA ILE A 78 -3.32 -9.25 2.01
C ILE A 78 -4.67 -8.69 2.50
N PHE A 79 -5.70 -8.78 1.67
CA PHE A 79 -7.05 -8.33 2.04
C PHE A 79 -7.73 -9.28 3.03
N ALA A 80 -7.48 -10.60 2.92
CA ALA A 80 -7.97 -11.57 3.89
C ALA A 80 -7.31 -11.34 5.26
N ALA A 81 -6.00 -11.12 5.31
CA ALA A 81 -5.27 -10.81 6.53
C ALA A 81 -5.79 -9.52 7.21
N LEU A 82 -6.11 -8.47 6.41
CA LEU A 82 -6.73 -7.25 6.93
C LEU A 82 -8.12 -7.51 7.51
N ASN A 83 -8.96 -8.29 6.82
CA ASN A 83 -10.31 -8.62 7.29
C ASN A 83 -10.29 -9.46 8.57
N ASN A 84 -9.35 -10.39 8.70
CA ASN A 84 -9.19 -11.25 9.87
C ASN A 84 -8.63 -10.49 11.09
N GLY A 85 -8.02 -9.31 10.90
CA GLY A 85 -7.36 -8.54 11.95
C GLY A 85 -5.91 -8.95 12.20
N ASP A 86 -5.30 -9.74 11.30
CA ASP A 86 -3.86 -10.04 11.30
C ASP A 86 -3.05 -8.80 10.90
N LEU A 87 -3.69 -7.87 10.21
CA LEU A 87 -3.18 -6.56 9.81
C LEU A 87 -4.14 -5.47 10.28
N ASP A 88 -3.60 -4.34 10.72
CA ASP A 88 -4.37 -3.14 11.06
C ASP A 88 -4.61 -2.25 9.83
N LEU A 89 -3.64 -2.23 8.91
CA LEU A 89 -3.69 -1.46 7.66
C LEU A 89 -2.81 -2.09 6.59
N VAL A 90 -3.05 -1.69 5.33
CA VAL A 90 -2.27 -2.12 4.17
C VAL A 90 -1.79 -0.91 3.39
N ILE A 91 -0.49 -0.90 3.07
CA ILE A 91 0.12 -0.02 2.08
C ILE A 91 0.93 -0.89 1.11
N SER A 92 0.47 -1.03 -0.12
CA SER A 92 1.03 -1.94 -1.12
C SER A 92 0.59 -1.56 -2.54
N GLY A 93 0.69 -0.29 -2.91
CA GLY A 93 0.22 0.20 -4.21
C GLY A 93 -1.27 -0.09 -4.45
N VAL A 94 -2.11 0.04 -3.43
CA VAL A 94 -3.52 -0.34 -3.55
C VAL A 94 -4.32 0.78 -4.21
N THR A 95 -4.75 0.55 -5.46
CA THR A 95 -5.62 1.50 -6.19
C THR A 95 -6.95 1.70 -5.46
N ILE A 96 -7.29 2.95 -5.23
CA ILE A 96 -8.61 3.39 -4.76
C ILE A 96 -9.59 3.20 -5.91
N ASN A 97 -10.59 2.32 -5.75
CA ASN A 97 -11.66 2.13 -6.72
C ASN A 97 -12.98 1.76 -6.03
N ASP A 98 -14.11 1.90 -6.75
CA ASP A 98 -15.45 1.71 -6.18
C ASP A 98 -15.69 0.28 -5.69
N LYS A 99 -15.11 -0.73 -6.37
CA LYS A 99 -15.22 -2.13 -5.97
C LYS A 99 -14.59 -2.36 -4.59
N ARG A 100 -13.38 -1.83 -4.36
CA ARG A 100 -12.67 -1.96 -3.09
C ARG A 100 -13.29 -1.11 -1.98
N LYS A 101 -13.81 0.08 -2.31
CA LYS A 101 -14.53 0.95 -1.36
C LYS A 101 -15.80 0.32 -0.77
N GLN A 102 -16.36 -0.72 -1.40
CA GLN A 102 -17.49 -1.46 -0.84
C GLN A 102 -17.12 -2.27 0.42
N SER A 103 -15.84 -2.57 0.62
CA SER A 103 -15.37 -3.44 1.70
C SER A 103 -14.30 -2.82 2.58
N TYR A 104 -13.69 -1.72 2.15
CA TYR A 104 -12.55 -1.09 2.81
C TYR A 104 -12.67 0.43 2.79
N ASP A 105 -12.09 1.06 3.81
CA ASP A 105 -11.88 2.50 3.81
C ASP A 105 -10.45 2.82 3.33
N PHE A 106 -10.30 3.95 2.65
CA PHE A 106 -9.04 4.40 2.07
C PHE A 106 -8.67 5.79 2.58
N THR A 107 -7.38 6.03 2.78
CA THR A 107 -6.89 7.40 2.94
C THR A 107 -7.10 8.20 1.66
N THR A 108 -6.91 9.52 1.75
CA THR A 108 -6.64 10.34 0.57
C THR A 108 -5.46 9.79 -0.22
N PRO A 109 -5.36 10.06 -1.53
CA PRO A 109 -4.29 9.55 -2.38
C PRO A 109 -2.88 9.90 -1.88
N TYR A 110 -1.96 8.94 -1.97
CA TYR A 110 -0.52 9.18 -1.73
C TYR A 110 0.35 8.98 -2.97
N PHE A 111 -0.23 8.43 -4.07
CA PHE A 111 0.48 8.23 -5.34
C PHE A 111 -0.49 8.27 -6.52
N GLU A 112 -0.07 8.86 -7.66
CA GLU A 112 -0.78 8.78 -8.94
C GLU A 112 -0.17 7.67 -9.79
N ALA A 113 -0.99 6.73 -10.25
CA ALA A 113 -0.61 5.62 -11.09
C ALA A 113 -1.41 5.59 -12.41
N ARG A 114 -0.97 4.75 -13.32
CA ARG A 114 -1.70 4.32 -14.52
C ARG A 114 -1.30 2.89 -14.82
N GLN A 115 -2.12 2.18 -15.57
CA GLN A 115 -1.68 0.92 -16.12
C GLN A 115 -0.65 1.14 -17.23
N LEU A 116 0.25 0.18 -17.38
CA LEU A 116 1.27 0.14 -18.42
C LEU A 116 1.34 -1.27 -18.98
N ILE A 117 1.62 -1.40 -20.25
CA ILE A 117 1.81 -2.69 -20.91
C ILE A 117 3.32 -2.90 -21.10
N ALA A 118 3.84 -4.08 -20.72
CA ALA A 118 5.13 -4.55 -21.18
C ALA A 118 4.94 -5.58 -22.29
N VAL A 119 5.76 -5.50 -23.33
CA VAL A 119 5.75 -6.41 -24.48
C VAL A 119 7.19 -6.69 -24.91
N HIS A 120 7.40 -7.71 -25.75
CA HIS A 120 8.69 -7.91 -26.40
C HIS A 120 9.08 -6.73 -27.27
N SER A 121 10.36 -6.43 -27.37
CA SER A 121 10.90 -5.26 -28.12
C SER A 121 10.50 -5.25 -29.61
N ASN A 122 10.28 -6.42 -30.21
CA ASN A 122 9.81 -6.59 -31.59
C ASN A 122 8.28 -6.53 -31.76
N SER A 123 7.52 -6.42 -30.66
CA SER A 123 6.04 -6.30 -30.73
C SER A 123 5.62 -5.00 -31.43
N THR A 124 4.57 -5.05 -32.22
CA THR A 124 3.95 -3.89 -32.87
C THR A 124 2.76 -3.32 -32.09
N ALA A 125 2.38 -3.93 -30.98
CA ALA A 125 1.27 -3.47 -30.14
C ALA A 125 1.50 -2.02 -29.64
N LYS A 126 0.47 -1.19 -29.70
CA LYS A 126 0.45 0.22 -29.28
C LYS A 126 -0.63 0.52 -28.25
N SER A 127 -1.54 -0.41 -28.02
CA SER A 127 -2.69 -0.25 -27.15
C SER A 127 -3.11 -1.60 -26.54
N LEU A 128 -4.01 -1.56 -25.55
CA LEU A 128 -4.64 -2.74 -24.98
C LEU A 128 -5.36 -3.58 -26.05
N LYS A 129 -6.07 -2.93 -26.95
CA LYS A 129 -6.86 -3.61 -28.02
C LYS A 129 -6.00 -4.44 -28.96
N ASP A 130 -4.74 -4.04 -29.17
CA ASP A 130 -3.80 -4.79 -30.03
C ASP A 130 -3.37 -6.12 -29.42
N LEU A 131 -3.75 -6.37 -28.16
CA LEU A 131 -3.48 -7.62 -27.45
C LEU A 131 -4.58 -8.68 -27.64
N ALA A 132 -5.58 -8.44 -28.50
CA ALA A 132 -6.60 -9.44 -28.82
C ALA A 132 -5.97 -10.75 -29.32
N GLY A 133 -6.32 -11.89 -28.73
CA GLY A 133 -5.77 -13.20 -29.05
C GLY A 133 -4.31 -13.41 -28.62
N LYS A 134 -3.76 -12.52 -27.77
CA LYS A 134 -2.42 -12.63 -27.18
C LYS A 134 -2.49 -13.15 -25.76
N LYS A 135 -1.45 -13.87 -25.34
CA LYS A 135 -1.30 -14.33 -23.96
C LYS A 135 -0.89 -13.15 -23.08
N ILE A 136 -1.80 -12.70 -22.23
CA ILE A 136 -1.64 -11.52 -21.38
C ILE A 136 -1.44 -11.95 -19.93
N GLY A 137 -0.31 -11.57 -19.34
CA GLY A 137 -0.03 -11.79 -17.92
C GLY A 137 -0.50 -10.62 -17.06
N VAL A 138 -1.17 -10.93 -15.96
CA VAL A 138 -1.64 -9.99 -14.96
C VAL A 138 -1.43 -10.54 -13.56
N VAL A 139 -1.34 -9.67 -12.56
CA VAL A 139 -1.43 -10.12 -11.16
C VAL A 139 -2.90 -10.31 -10.80
N ASN A 140 -3.24 -11.49 -10.27
CA ASN A 140 -4.61 -11.84 -9.92
C ASN A 140 -5.26 -10.82 -8.98
N GLY A 141 -6.44 -10.30 -9.34
CA GLY A 141 -7.19 -9.31 -8.56
C GLY A 141 -6.58 -7.90 -8.53
N SER A 142 -5.59 -7.61 -9.38
CA SER A 142 -5.08 -6.26 -9.61
C SER A 142 -6.02 -5.46 -10.54
N THR A 143 -5.80 -4.14 -10.63
CA THR A 143 -6.52 -3.30 -11.61
C THR A 143 -6.13 -3.61 -13.04
N GLY A 144 -4.91 -4.11 -13.28
CA GLY A 144 -4.51 -4.66 -14.57
C GLY A 144 -5.31 -5.91 -14.97
N ASP A 145 -5.61 -6.81 -14.03
CA ASP A 145 -6.51 -7.95 -14.26
C ASP A 145 -7.95 -7.47 -14.53
N ASP A 146 -8.47 -6.54 -13.73
CA ASP A 146 -9.82 -5.99 -13.97
C ASP A 146 -9.91 -5.33 -15.36
N MET A 147 -8.84 -4.67 -15.82
CA MET A 147 -8.79 -4.02 -17.13
C MET A 147 -8.73 -5.03 -18.28
N ALA A 148 -7.84 -6.01 -18.23
CA ALA A 148 -7.77 -7.09 -19.21
C ALA A 148 -9.09 -7.89 -19.26
N SER A 149 -9.67 -8.19 -18.10
CA SER A 149 -10.95 -8.91 -17.98
C SER A 149 -12.12 -8.12 -18.58
N ARG A 150 -12.12 -6.81 -18.47
CA ARG A 150 -13.17 -5.94 -19.05
C ARG A 150 -13.07 -5.90 -20.56
N GLU A 151 -11.86 -5.82 -21.11
CA GLU A 151 -11.65 -5.72 -22.58
C GLU A 151 -11.86 -7.08 -23.27
N PHE A 152 -11.31 -8.16 -22.71
CA PHE A 152 -11.24 -9.47 -23.39
C PHE A 152 -12.14 -10.55 -22.80
N GLY A 153 -12.86 -10.24 -21.72
CA GLY A 153 -13.72 -11.21 -21.02
C GLY A 153 -13.02 -11.85 -19.81
N LYS A 154 -13.73 -11.91 -18.69
CA LYS A 154 -13.21 -12.40 -17.39
C LYS A 154 -12.71 -13.85 -17.44
N THR A 155 -13.36 -14.68 -18.25
CA THR A 155 -13.07 -16.12 -18.40
C THR A 155 -12.17 -16.42 -19.60
N ASN A 156 -11.64 -15.39 -20.29
CA ASN A 156 -10.74 -15.58 -21.40
C ASN A 156 -9.48 -16.34 -20.94
N PRO A 157 -9.17 -17.52 -21.53
CA PRO A 157 -8.03 -18.33 -21.12
C PRO A 157 -6.67 -17.71 -21.48
N ASP A 158 -6.64 -16.71 -22.36
CA ASP A 158 -5.42 -15.98 -22.72
C ASP A 158 -5.02 -14.98 -21.65
N ILE A 159 -5.91 -14.62 -20.71
CA ILE A 159 -5.56 -13.85 -19.54
C ILE A 159 -4.98 -14.78 -18.47
N ARG A 160 -3.64 -14.77 -18.36
CA ARG A 160 -2.88 -15.58 -17.41
C ARG A 160 -2.68 -14.80 -16.10
N ARG A 161 -3.20 -15.35 -14.99
CA ARG A 161 -3.19 -14.71 -13.67
C ARG A 161 -2.10 -15.30 -12.80
N PHE A 162 -1.26 -14.44 -12.27
CA PHE A 162 -0.11 -14.79 -11.45
C PHE A 162 -0.22 -14.16 -10.06
N GLU A 163 0.61 -14.60 -9.13
CA GLU A 163 0.62 -14.12 -7.75
C GLU A 163 1.37 -12.79 -7.56
N SER A 164 2.31 -12.48 -8.45
CA SER A 164 3.16 -11.29 -8.32
C SER A 164 3.71 -10.79 -9.65
N THR A 165 4.05 -9.50 -9.72
CA THR A 165 4.63 -8.89 -10.91
C THR A 165 5.96 -9.50 -11.34
N PRO A 166 6.91 -9.88 -10.45
CA PRO A 166 8.13 -10.56 -10.87
C PRO A 166 7.87 -11.83 -11.67
N VAL A 167 6.88 -12.64 -11.27
CA VAL A 167 6.51 -13.87 -12.00
C VAL A 167 5.95 -13.53 -13.37
N VAL A 168 5.03 -12.55 -13.46
CA VAL A 168 4.47 -12.07 -14.74
C VAL A 168 5.59 -11.63 -15.71
N ILE A 169 6.53 -10.81 -15.23
CA ILE A 169 7.61 -10.29 -16.08
C ILE A 169 8.60 -11.39 -16.46
N SER A 170 8.88 -12.33 -15.56
CA SER A 170 9.72 -13.50 -15.88
C SER A 170 9.10 -14.36 -16.98
N GLU A 171 7.80 -14.64 -16.89
CA GLU A 171 7.05 -15.39 -17.91
C GLU A 171 7.05 -14.66 -19.26
N LEU A 172 6.86 -13.32 -19.26
CA LEU A 172 6.97 -12.52 -20.47
C LEU A 172 8.39 -12.59 -21.05
N ALA A 173 9.40 -12.39 -20.24
CA ALA A 173 10.81 -12.40 -20.70
C ALA A 173 11.24 -13.76 -21.27
N ASN A 174 10.62 -14.84 -20.80
CA ASN A 174 10.86 -16.22 -21.24
C ASN A 174 9.91 -16.69 -22.38
N ASN A 175 9.18 -15.78 -23.02
CA ASN A 175 8.23 -16.04 -24.10
C ASN A 175 7.00 -16.93 -23.71
N GLY A 176 6.71 -17.06 -22.43
CA GLY A 176 5.48 -17.69 -21.95
C GLY A 176 4.24 -16.81 -22.14
N LEU A 177 4.43 -15.51 -22.27
CA LEU A 177 3.44 -14.46 -22.50
C LEU A 177 3.83 -13.59 -23.70
N ASP A 178 2.85 -12.92 -24.31
CA ASP A 178 3.04 -11.90 -25.34
C ASP A 178 3.06 -10.49 -24.73
N ALA A 179 2.35 -10.29 -23.62
CA ALA A 179 2.26 -9.01 -22.93
C ALA A 179 2.06 -9.19 -21.42
N ALA A 180 2.40 -8.16 -20.65
CA ALA A 180 2.08 -8.03 -19.24
C ALA A 180 1.40 -6.68 -18.99
N ILE A 181 0.40 -6.62 -18.10
CA ILE A 181 -0.29 -5.39 -17.71
C ILE A 181 -0.18 -5.21 -16.19
N GLY A 182 0.16 -4.01 -15.76
CA GLY A 182 0.26 -3.63 -14.35
C GLY A 182 0.59 -2.15 -14.19
N ASP A 183 0.76 -1.73 -12.95
CA ASP A 183 1.00 -0.31 -12.64
C ASP A 183 2.32 0.18 -13.21
N ASN A 184 2.28 1.39 -13.79
CA ASN A 184 3.37 1.98 -14.53
C ASN A 184 4.70 2.02 -13.75
N GLY A 185 4.67 2.39 -12.47
CA GLY A 185 5.88 2.45 -11.64
C GLY A 185 6.59 1.11 -11.50
N VAL A 186 5.84 0.01 -11.47
CA VAL A 186 6.39 -1.35 -11.32
C VAL A 186 6.77 -1.96 -12.67
N ILE A 187 5.87 -1.86 -13.66
CA ILE A 187 6.09 -2.42 -15.00
C ILE A 187 7.29 -1.74 -15.68
N ALA A 188 7.39 -0.41 -15.63
CA ALA A 188 8.53 0.31 -16.20
C ALA A 188 9.84 -0.09 -15.51
N PHE A 189 9.85 -0.17 -14.17
CA PHE A 189 11.01 -0.58 -13.41
C PHE A 189 11.47 -2.00 -13.80
N ARG A 190 10.55 -2.96 -13.85
CA ARG A 190 10.85 -4.36 -14.15
C ARG A 190 11.23 -4.59 -15.60
N ALA A 191 10.57 -3.90 -16.55
CA ALA A 191 10.92 -4.05 -17.97
C ALA A 191 12.34 -3.57 -18.27
N GLN A 192 12.86 -2.57 -17.55
CA GLN A 192 14.24 -2.10 -17.71
C GLN A 192 15.30 -3.15 -17.33
N GLU A 193 14.94 -4.13 -16.48
CA GLU A 193 15.84 -5.24 -16.12
C GLU A 193 16.01 -6.25 -17.28
N HIS A 194 15.19 -6.15 -18.35
CA HIS A 194 15.14 -7.09 -19.47
C HIS A 194 15.24 -6.37 -20.82
N LYS A 195 16.42 -6.39 -21.46
CA LYS A 195 16.68 -5.69 -22.74
C LYS A 195 15.75 -6.10 -23.89
N GLN A 196 15.19 -7.31 -23.83
CA GLN A 196 14.24 -7.84 -24.81
C GLN A 196 12.80 -7.32 -24.64
N LEU A 197 12.53 -6.54 -23.58
CA LEU A 197 11.24 -5.96 -23.32
C LEU A 197 11.21 -4.45 -23.60
N LYS A 198 10.03 -3.95 -23.89
CA LYS A 198 9.71 -2.51 -23.95
C LYS A 198 8.34 -2.27 -23.33
N THR A 199 8.07 -1.03 -22.98
CA THR A 199 6.77 -0.61 -22.45
C THR A 199 5.96 0.13 -23.50
N VAL A 200 4.64 -0.02 -23.42
CA VAL A 200 3.65 0.66 -24.23
C VAL A 200 2.66 1.36 -23.32
N SER A 201 2.51 2.67 -23.50
CA SER A 201 1.52 3.46 -22.79
C SER A 201 0.27 3.60 -23.68
N ASP A 202 -0.87 3.14 -23.18
CA ASP A 202 -2.15 3.35 -23.85
C ASP A 202 -2.81 4.62 -23.30
N PRO A 203 -3.06 5.65 -24.13
CA PRO A 203 -3.71 6.88 -23.68
C PRO A 203 -5.14 6.66 -23.16
N ALA A 204 -5.79 5.55 -23.50
CA ALA A 204 -7.10 5.18 -22.98
C ALA A 204 -7.06 4.71 -21.51
N PHE A 205 -5.89 4.40 -20.96
CA PHE A 205 -5.77 4.03 -19.56
C PHE A 205 -6.04 5.24 -18.64
N PRO A 206 -7.00 5.13 -17.73
CA PRO A 206 -7.31 6.22 -16.81
C PRO A 206 -6.17 6.45 -15.81
N LYS A 207 -6.15 7.62 -15.20
CA LYS A 207 -5.39 7.85 -13.98
C LYS A 207 -5.98 7.01 -12.85
N GLU A 208 -5.11 6.42 -12.07
CA GLU A 208 -5.42 5.70 -10.84
C GLU A 208 -4.70 6.35 -9.67
N TYR A 209 -5.19 6.12 -8.47
CA TYR A 209 -4.58 6.67 -7.27
C TYR A 209 -4.43 5.59 -6.21
N PHE A 210 -3.28 5.51 -5.57
CA PHE A 210 -3.07 4.60 -4.44
C PHE A 210 -3.46 5.26 -3.13
N GLY A 211 -4.13 4.48 -2.28
CA GLY A 211 -4.47 4.84 -0.91
C GLY A 211 -4.02 3.77 0.09
N ILE A 212 -3.83 4.19 1.33
CA ILE A 212 -3.63 3.26 2.44
C ILE A 212 -5.00 2.69 2.80
N VAL A 213 -5.07 1.38 2.98
CA VAL A 213 -6.32 0.65 3.23
C VAL A 213 -6.44 0.34 4.71
N VAL A 214 -7.61 0.57 5.26
CA VAL A 214 -8.00 0.11 6.60
C VAL A 214 -9.30 -0.69 6.51
N LYS A 215 -9.58 -1.51 7.52
CA LYS A 215 -10.86 -2.22 7.63
C LYS A 215 -12.00 -1.20 7.63
N GLN A 216 -13.06 -1.51 6.90
CA GLN A 216 -14.24 -0.65 6.80
C GLN A 216 -14.78 -0.27 8.17
N GLY A 217 -15.05 1.03 8.37
CA GLY A 217 -15.55 1.60 9.63
C GLY A 217 -14.47 1.95 10.65
N ASN A 218 -13.18 1.66 10.41
CA ASN A 218 -12.10 2.07 11.31
C ASN A 218 -11.72 3.54 11.12
N LYS A 219 -12.69 4.43 11.37
CA LYS A 219 -12.54 5.88 11.16
C LYS A 219 -11.43 6.49 12.02
N ALA A 220 -11.27 6.01 13.26
CA ALA A 220 -10.25 6.56 14.17
C ALA A 220 -8.83 6.37 13.63
N LEU A 221 -8.52 5.21 13.04
CA LEU A 221 -7.22 4.97 12.40
C LEU A 221 -7.12 5.74 11.08
N LEU A 222 -8.17 5.73 10.27
CA LEU A 222 -8.22 6.43 9.00
C LEU A 222 -7.96 7.93 9.17
N ASP A 223 -8.59 8.57 10.14
CA ASP A 223 -8.43 10.01 10.42
C ASP A 223 -6.99 10.34 10.85
N LYS A 224 -6.37 9.49 11.69
CA LYS A 224 -4.95 9.64 12.07
C LYS A 224 -4.02 9.50 10.87
N LEU A 225 -4.26 8.52 9.99
CA LEU A 225 -3.46 8.31 8.78
C LEU A 225 -3.60 9.49 7.81
N ASN A 226 -4.81 10.00 7.62
CA ASN A 226 -5.06 11.18 6.78
C ASN A 226 -4.40 12.44 7.34
N ALA A 227 -4.49 12.66 8.65
CA ALA A 227 -3.80 13.79 9.29
C ALA A 227 -2.27 13.69 9.13
N GLY A 228 -1.72 12.48 9.33
CA GLY A 228 -0.30 12.21 9.12
C GLY A 228 0.13 12.43 7.67
N LEU A 229 -0.66 11.95 6.70
CA LEU A 229 -0.40 12.14 5.27
C LEU A 229 -0.47 13.62 4.87
N ALA A 230 -1.44 14.37 5.40
CA ALA A 230 -1.54 15.81 5.18
C ALA A 230 -0.31 16.54 5.73
N ALA A 231 0.17 16.17 6.91
CA ALA A 231 1.37 16.75 7.51
C ALA A 231 2.65 16.43 6.70
N VAL A 232 2.78 15.20 6.19
CA VAL A 232 3.90 14.77 5.32
C VAL A 232 3.90 15.54 3.98
N LYS A 233 2.71 15.84 3.43
CA LYS A 233 2.58 16.68 2.23
C LYS A 233 2.95 18.13 2.53
N ALA A 234 2.49 18.66 3.66
CA ALA A 234 2.67 20.07 4.01
C ALA A 234 4.13 20.45 4.36
N ASP A 235 4.89 19.55 4.98
CA ASP A 235 6.29 19.81 5.38
C ASP A 235 7.33 19.48 4.29
N GLY A 236 6.88 19.03 3.12
CA GLY A 236 7.74 18.70 1.98
C GLY A 236 8.34 17.29 2.02
N SER A 237 8.14 16.50 3.07
CA SER A 237 8.63 15.12 3.17
C SER A 237 8.09 14.23 2.02
N TYR A 238 6.84 14.45 1.61
CA TYR A 238 6.24 13.78 0.46
C TYR A 238 7.06 13.97 -0.82
N ALA A 239 7.40 15.21 -1.14
CA ALA A 239 8.17 15.53 -2.34
C ALA A 239 9.59 14.94 -2.27
N GLN A 240 10.23 14.97 -1.09
CA GLN A 240 11.56 14.38 -0.89
C GLN A 240 11.54 12.86 -1.07
N ILE A 241 10.55 12.16 -0.49
CA ILE A 241 10.38 10.70 -0.64
C ILE A 241 10.09 10.35 -2.10
N TYR A 242 9.21 11.09 -2.76
CA TYR A 242 8.89 10.88 -4.18
C TYR A 242 10.14 11.03 -5.06
N LYS A 243 10.89 12.13 -4.89
CA LYS A 243 12.12 12.39 -5.64
C LYS A 243 13.20 11.33 -5.41
N LYS A 244 13.34 10.85 -4.16
CA LYS A 244 14.27 9.75 -3.84
C LYS A 244 14.03 8.49 -4.67
N TRP A 245 12.75 8.11 -4.87
CA TRP A 245 12.39 6.85 -5.50
C TRP A 245 12.18 6.94 -7.01
N PHE A 246 11.69 8.07 -7.49
CA PHE A 246 11.29 8.24 -8.91
C PHE A 246 12.16 9.24 -9.67
N GLN A 247 13.07 9.94 -9.01
CA GLN A 247 13.96 10.96 -9.60
C GLN A 247 13.18 12.04 -10.40
N ALA A 248 11.97 12.33 -9.96
CA ALA A 248 11.04 13.26 -10.57
C ALA A 248 10.37 14.13 -9.49
N GLU A 249 9.78 15.23 -9.90
CA GLU A 249 8.97 16.05 -9.01
C GLU A 249 7.63 15.35 -8.69
N ALA A 250 7.21 15.47 -7.44
CA ALA A 250 5.97 14.86 -6.99
C ALA A 250 4.75 15.52 -7.65
N PRO A 251 3.79 14.76 -8.17
CA PRO A 251 2.57 15.32 -8.72
C PRO A 251 1.67 15.93 -7.65
N VAL A 252 0.85 16.90 -8.04
CA VAL A 252 -0.25 17.38 -7.21
C VAL A 252 -1.35 16.32 -7.23
N LEU A 253 -1.64 15.74 -6.07
CA LEU A 253 -2.68 14.74 -5.92
C LEU A 253 -4.03 15.39 -5.58
N PRO A 254 -5.16 14.80 -5.98
CA PRO A 254 -6.48 15.28 -5.58
C PRO A 254 -6.65 15.19 -4.06
N ALA A 255 -7.48 16.06 -3.51
CA ALA A 255 -7.80 16.04 -2.07
C ALA A 255 -8.64 14.79 -1.71
N GLN A 256 -9.54 14.41 -2.61
CA GLN A 256 -10.32 13.14 -2.65
C GLN A 256 -10.89 12.94 -4.05
#